data_4ff465601b430cf33056c6a006591db4
#
_entry.id   4ff465601b430cf33056c6a006591db4
#
_cell.length_a   1.000
_cell.length_b   1.000
_cell.length_c   1.000
_cell.angle_alpha   90.00
_cell.angle_beta   90.00
_cell.angle_gamma   90.00
#
_symmetry.space_group_name_H-M   'P 1'
#
loop_
_entity.id
_entity.type
_entity.pdbx_description
1 polymer ?
#
loop_
_entity_poly.entity_id
_entity_poly.type
_entity_poly.pdbx_seq_one_letter_code
_entity_poly.pdbx_strand_id
1 'polypeptide(L)'
;SYYVVDWRKVLSLLGVGGYQIKKELTIAGVTVDIFSNTFNLQEFSIDIADKTVRFDSYMNGKLINIDTDFSNSGYKTSLRVPGFFGRGDYSYEEDRISQRDYKFKQNTVNRSTEYQYQAELLPECITSELWDFLLFGDEIQISDYNKNNHSYKYDRISVKLEDNGGTEFSSLTRNANINLTFSNRIENNRKINC
;
A
#
# COMPACT_ATOMS: atom_id res chain seq x y z
N SER A 1 10.58 -9.18 -21.34
CA SER A 1 11.22 -7.84 -21.42
C SER A 1 10.41 -6.88 -20.57
N TYR A 2 11.04 -6.25 -19.59
CA TYR A 2 10.40 -5.23 -18.77
C TYR A 2 10.71 -3.85 -19.37
N TYR A 3 9.72 -2.98 -19.33
CA TYR A 3 9.88 -1.57 -19.63
C TYR A 3 9.71 -0.77 -18.35
N VAL A 4 10.72 -0.01 -17.98
CA VAL A 4 10.65 0.89 -16.82
C VAL A 4 10.41 2.30 -17.36
N VAL A 5 9.33 2.92 -16.90
CA VAL A 5 9.03 4.32 -17.19
C VAL A 5 9.47 5.16 -16.01
N ASP A 6 10.43 6.05 -16.24
CA ASP A 6 10.84 7.04 -15.25
C ASP A 6 9.88 8.25 -15.30
N TRP A 7 8.86 8.23 -14.48
CA TRP A 7 7.84 9.28 -14.42
C TRP A 7 8.41 10.66 -14.03
N ARG A 8 9.54 10.72 -13.33
CA ARG A 8 10.19 12.00 -13.03
C ARG A 8 10.73 12.63 -14.29
N LYS A 9 11.32 11.83 -15.17
CA LYS A 9 11.76 12.31 -16.49
C LYS A 9 10.58 12.71 -17.35
N VAL A 10 9.51 11.94 -17.36
CA VAL A 10 8.29 12.29 -18.10
C VAL A 10 7.76 13.63 -17.60
N LEU A 11 7.61 13.81 -16.28
CA LEU A 11 7.16 15.07 -15.70
C LEU A 11 8.06 16.26 -16.07
N SER A 12 9.40 16.06 -16.03
CA SER A 12 10.35 17.13 -16.36
C SER A 12 10.37 17.52 -17.83
N LEU A 13 10.05 16.60 -18.73
CA LEU A 13 10.09 16.82 -20.17
C LEU A 13 8.75 17.28 -20.74
N LEU A 14 7.67 16.74 -20.24
CA LEU A 14 6.33 16.91 -20.81
C LEU A 14 5.39 17.72 -19.88
N GLY A 15 5.78 17.89 -18.62
CA GLY A 15 4.98 18.62 -17.63
C GLY A 15 3.87 17.79 -17.00
N VAL A 16 2.92 18.48 -16.35
CA VAL A 16 1.74 17.89 -15.74
C VAL A 16 0.70 17.53 -16.81
N GLY A 17 0.00 16.42 -16.63
CA GLY A 17 -1.04 16.01 -17.59
C GLY A 17 -1.40 14.54 -17.51
N GLY A 18 -2.34 14.16 -18.37
CA GLY A 18 -2.73 12.76 -18.56
C GLY A 18 -1.89 12.10 -19.66
N TYR A 19 -1.28 10.97 -19.33
CA TYR A 19 -0.39 10.23 -20.22
C TYR A 19 -0.83 8.79 -20.36
N GLN A 20 -0.60 8.24 -21.54
CA GLN A 20 -0.75 6.80 -21.81
C GLN A 20 0.56 6.26 -22.39
N ILE A 21 0.89 5.04 -22.04
CA ILE A 21 1.99 4.31 -22.67
C ILE A 21 1.42 3.59 -23.88
N LYS A 22 1.97 3.87 -25.05
CA LYS A 22 1.68 3.15 -26.29
C LYS A 22 2.78 2.11 -26.53
N LYS A 23 2.41 0.88 -26.75
CA LYS A 23 3.31 -0.18 -27.20
C LYS A 23 2.88 -0.67 -28.57
N GLU A 24 3.79 -0.61 -29.53
CA GLU A 24 3.59 -1.18 -30.85
C GLU A 24 4.15 -2.61 -30.88
N LEU A 25 3.31 -3.55 -31.27
CA LEU A 25 3.65 -4.96 -31.44
C LEU A 25 3.45 -5.34 -32.91
N THR A 26 4.53 -5.82 -33.56
CA THR A 26 4.41 -6.37 -34.91
C THR A 26 4.48 -7.89 -34.85
N ILE A 27 3.39 -8.55 -35.21
CA ILE A 27 3.27 -10.01 -35.26
C ILE A 27 2.90 -10.41 -36.68
N ALA A 28 3.72 -11.24 -37.31
CA ALA A 28 3.53 -11.69 -38.67
C ALA A 28 3.24 -10.58 -39.70
N GLY A 29 3.92 -9.42 -39.53
CA GLY A 29 3.77 -8.27 -40.43
C GLY A 29 2.58 -7.37 -40.15
N VAL A 30 1.77 -7.68 -39.15
CA VAL A 30 0.66 -6.82 -38.68
C VAL A 30 1.11 -6.07 -37.43
N THR A 31 0.99 -4.75 -37.46
CA THR A 31 1.32 -3.89 -36.31
C THR A 31 0.03 -3.61 -35.52
N VAL A 32 0.05 -3.89 -34.22
CA VAL A 32 -1.05 -3.63 -33.29
C VAL A 32 -0.54 -2.67 -32.21
N ASP A 33 -1.32 -1.60 -31.98
CA ASP A 33 -1.08 -0.65 -30.91
C ASP A 33 -1.81 -1.09 -29.62
N ILE A 34 -1.06 -1.19 -28.53
CA ILE A 34 -1.60 -1.46 -27.20
C ILE A 34 -1.40 -0.22 -26.34
N PHE A 35 -2.47 0.26 -25.71
CA PHE A 35 -2.43 1.42 -24.82
C PHE A 35 -2.64 0.97 -23.37
N SER A 36 -1.88 1.59 -22.45
CA SER A 36 -2.13 1.47 -21.03
C SER A 36 -3.34 2.29 -20.60
N ASN A 37 -3.77 2.12 -19.36
CA ASN A 37 -4.63 3.09 -18.69
C ASN A 37 -3.98 4.47 -18.68
N THR A 38 -4.80 5.51 -18.53
CA THR A 38 -4.32 6.89 -18.42
C THR A 38 -3.71 7.12 -17.03
N PHE A 39 -2.50 7.65 -16.99
CA PHE A 39 -1.82 8.09 -15.77
C PHE A 39 -1.88 9.61 -15.69
N ASN A 40 -2.31 10.15 -14.56
CA ASN A 40 -2.28 11.57 -14.30
C ASN A 40 -1.02 11.93 -13.54
N LEU A 41 -0.09 12.65 -14.20
CA LEU A 41 1.09 13.21 -13.56
C LEU A 41 0.79 14.61 -13.06
N GLN A 42 1.07 14.83 -11.79
CA GLN A 42 0.90 16.12 -11.13
C GLN A 42 2.19 16.46 -10.38
N GLU A 43 2.47 17.76 -10.25
CA GLU A 43 3.49 18.21 -9.33
C GLU A 43 3.09 17.94 -7.89
N PHE A 44 4.09 17.76 -7.02
CA PHE A 44 3.84 17.61 -5.60
C PHE A 44 3.14 18.86 -5.07
N SER A 45 1.98 18.66 -4.47
CA SER A 45 1.23 19.69 -3.78
C SER A 45 1.04 19.30 -2.31
N ILE A 46 1.39 20.19 -1.40
CA ILE A 46 1.20 20.00 0.05
C ILE A 46 -0.28 19.74 0.35
N ASP A 47 -1.18 20.48 -0.31
CA ASP A 47 -2.62 20.31 -0.07
C ASP A 47 -3.15 18.95 -0.53
N ILE A 48 -2.64 18.42 -1.64
CA ILE A 48 -2.97 17.06 -2.10
C ILE A 48 -2.37 16.04 -1.14
N ALA A 49 -1.12 16.22 -0.74
CA ALA A 49 -0.44 15.29 0.15
C ALA A 49 -1.10 15.20 1.53
N ASP A 50 -1.61 16.33 2.06
CA ASP A 50 -2.28 16.40 3.36
C ASP A 50 -3.68 15.76 3.36
N LYS A 51 -4.34 15.73 2.20
CA LYS A 51 -5.69 15.17 2.05
C LYS A 51 -5.71 13.74 1.53
N THR A 52 -4.56 13.18 1.22
CA THR A 52 -4.45 11.86 0.63
C THR A 52 -3.42 11.01 1.33
N VAL A 53 -3.72 9.73 1.45
CA VAL A 53 -2.80 8.70 1.91
C VAL A 53 -2.17 8.03 0.71
N ARG A 54 -0.87 7.81 0.75
CA ARG A 54 -0.13 7.10 -0.27
C ARG A 54 0.10 5.66 0.17
N PHE A 55 -0.32 4.76 -0.68
CA PHE A 55 -0.04 3.33 -0.59
C PHE A 55 1.02 2.97 -1.63
N ASP A 56 2.06 2.30 -1.19
CA ASP A 56 3.08 1.71 -2.05
C ASP A 56 2.99 0.19 -1.92
N SER A 57 2.79 -0.52 -3.03
CA SER A 57 2.75 -1.97 -3.08
C SER A 57 3.95 -2.50 -3.84
N TYR A 58 4.64 -3.44 -3.25
CA TYR A 58 5.79 -4.12 -3.82
C TYR A 58 5.40 -5.52 -4.23
N MET A 59 5.81 -5.93 -5.41
CA MET A 59 5.64 -7.29 -5.91
C MET A 59 7.00 -7.94 -6.06
N ASN A 60 7.20 -9.08 -5.44
CA ASN A 60 8.47 -9.81 -5.45
C ASN A 60 8.28 -11.32 -5.73
N GLY A 61 7.28 -11.66 -6.51
CA GLY A 61 6.96 -13.04 -6.81
C GLY A 61 6.33 -13.23 -8.18
N LYS A 62 5.96 -14.46 -8.47
CA LYS A 62 5.21 -14.83 -9.67
C LYS A 62 3.71 -14.82 -9.35
N LEU A 63 2.95 -14.02 -10.06
CA LEU A 63 1.49 -14.07 -9.97
C LEU A 63 0.98 -15.35 -10.63
N ILE A 64 0.16 -16.11 -9.90
CA ILE A 64 -0.29 -17.45 -10.30
C ILE A 64 -1.07 -17.46 -11.64
N ASN A 65 -1.78 -16.37 -11.93
CA ASN A 65 -2.64 -16.25 -13.10
C ASN A 65 -2.04 -15.42 -14.24
N ILE A 66 -0.84 -14.87 -14.06
CA ILE A 66 -0.14 -14.06 -15.05
C ILE A 66 1.24 -14.66 -15.22
N ASP A 67 1.63 -14.97 -16.44
CA ASP A 67 2.94 -15.57 -16.74
C ASP A 67 4.10 -14.54 -16.61
N THR A 68 3.96 -13.64 -15.64
CA THR A 68 4.91 -12.57 -15.34
C THR A 68 5.51 -12.81 -13.96
N ASP A 69 6.82 -12.98 -13.94
CA ASP A 69 7.62 -13.13 -12.74
C ASP A 69 8.24 -11.77 -12.36
N PHE A 70 7.86 -11.26 -11.20
CA PHE A 70 8.36 -10.01 -10.63
C PHE A 70 9.55 -10.22 -9.68
N SER A 71 10.01 -11.46 -9.49
CA SER A 71 11.12 -11.79 -8.59
C SER A 71 12.35 -10.95 -8.95
N ASN A 72 12.91 -10.28 -7.95
CA ASN A 72 14.07 -9.39 -8.08
C ASN A 72 13.90 -8.20 -9.07
N SER A 73 12.69 -7.91 -9.51
CA SER A 73 12.42 -6.78 -10.41
C SER A 73 12.44 -5.44 -9.69
N GLY A 74 12.22 -5.42 -8.37
CA GLY A 74 11.96 -4.21 -7.59
C GLY A 74 10.67 -3.50 -8.04
N TYR A 75 9.73 -4.24 -8.64
CA TYR A 75 8.50 -3.65 -9.14
C TYR A 75 7.69 -3.07 -7.99
N LYS A 76 7.31 -1.82 -8.18
CA LYS A 76 6.56 -1.05 -7.20
C LYS A 76 5.47 -0.28 -7.92
N THR A 77 4.26 -0.38 -7.39
CA THR A 77 3.15 0.50 -7.74
C THR A 77 2.84 1.46 -6.60
N SER A 78 2.30 2.61 -6.92
CA SER A 78 1.93 3.62 -5.93
C SER A 78 0.55 4.16 -6.25
N LEU A 79 -0.30 4.20 -5.24
CA LEU A 79 -1.66 4.75 -5.31
C LEU A 79 -1.82 5.83 -4.24
N ARG A 80 -2.45 6.97 -4.61
CA ARG A 80 -2.87 7.99 -3.65
C ARG A 80 -4.38 8.03 -3.59
N VAL A 81 -4.90 7.88 -2.38
CA VAL A 81 -6.34 7.83 -2.13
C VAL A 81 -6.70 8.89 -1.10
N PRO A 82 -7.78 9.65 -1.31
CA PRO A 82 -8.30 10.54 -0.29
C PRO A 82 -8.63 9.77 0.99
N GLY A 83 -8.34 10.34 2.13
CA GLY A 83 -8.64 9.72 3.41
C GLY A 83 -7.65 10.10 4.50
N PHE A 84 -7.83 9.48 5.65
CA PHE A 84 -7.04 9.68 6.84
C PHE A 84 -6.40 8.37 7.27
N PHE A 85 -5.12 8.41 7.61
CA PHE A 85 -4.41 7.29 8.18
C PHE A 85 -3.93 7.65 9.58
N GLY A 86 -4.39 6.91 10.55
CA GLY A 86 -4.13 7.18 11.95
C GLY A 86 -3.61 5.96 12.69
N ARG A 87 -3.04 6.21 13.85
CA ARG A 87 -2.63 5.17 14.77
C ARG A 87 -3.86 4.68 15.53
N GLY A 88 -4.09 3.39 15.47
CA GLY A 88 -5.03 2.70 16.31
C GLY A 88 -4.40 2.27 17.66
N ASP A 89 -4.90 1.21 18.22
CA ASP A 89 -4.48 0.70 19.51
C ASP A 89 -3.16 -0.07 19.42
N TYR A 90 -2.55 -0.28 20.59
CA TYR A 90 -1.45 -1.21 20.77
C TYR A 90 -1.98 -2.52 21.31
N SER A 91 -1.62 -3.61 20.66
CA SER A 91 -1.77 -4.94 21.23
C SER A 91 -0.42 -5.55 21.54
N TYR A 92 -0.33 -6.36 22.57
CA TYR A 92 0.85 -7.17 22.82
C TYR A 92 0.42 -8.57 23.26
N GLU A 93 1.14 -9.54 22.78
CA GLU A 93 1.02 -10.91 23.22
C GLU A 93 2.31 -11.29 23.96
N GLU A 94 2.14 -11.89 25.11
CA GLU A 94 3.25 -12.33 25.96
C GLU A 94 3.12 -13.82 26.28
N ASP A 95 4.15 -14.58 25.94
CA ASP A 95 4.27 -15.96 26.35
C ASP A 95 5.15 -16.05 27.61
N ARG A 96 4.59 -16.61 28.69
CA ARG A 96 5.22 -16.74 30.00
C ARG A 96 5.35 -18.21 30.37
N ILE A 97 6.54 -18.62 30.70
CA ILE A 97 6.80 -19.96 31.23
C ILE A 97 6.92 -19.87 32.76
N SER A 98 6.07 -20.63 33.47
CA SER A 98 6.17 -20.82 34.91
C SER A 98 7.35 -21.71 35.24
N GLN A 99 8.25 -21.25 36.10
CA GLN A 99 9.35 -22.05 36.64
C GLN A 99 8.96 -22.68 37.98
N ARG A 100 9.67 -23.75 38.38
CA ARG A 100 9.40 -24.50 39.62
C ARG A 100 9.49 -23.67 40.92
N ASP A 101 10.20 -22.53 40.87
CA ASP A 101 10.35 -21.60 41.99
C ASP A 101 9.26 -20.50 42.03
N TYR A 102 8.16 -20.69 41.32
CA TYR A 102 7.06 -19.73 41.18
C TYR A 102 7.45 -18.41 40.50
N LYS A 103 8.59 -18.36 39.82
CA LYS A 103 8.98 -17.22 38.99
C LYS A 103 8.46 -17.41 37.57
N PHE A 104 7.96 -16.34 37.00
CA PHE A 104 7.58 -16.31 35.59
C PHE A 104 8.77 -15.81 34.78
N LYS A 105 9.13 -16.55 33.75
CA LYS A 105 10.12 -16.12 32.78
C LYS A 105 9.40 -15.79 31.50
N GLN A 106 9.55 -14.56 31.04
CA GLN A 106 9.01 -14.10 29.79
C GLN A 106 9.80 -14.73 28.63
N ASN A 107 9.14 -15.46 27.77
CA ASN A 107 9.77 -16.20 26.66
C ASN A 107 9.77 -15.38 25.39
N THR A 108 8.62 -14.86 25.00
CA THR A 108 8.43 -14.02 23.82
C THR A 108 7.52 -12.86 24.13
N VAL A 109 7.79 -11.72 23.54
CA VAL A 109 6.90 -10.57 23.54
C VAL A 109 6.69 -10.16 22.08
N ASN A 110 5.47 -10.30 21.61
CA ASN A 110 5.06 -9.80 20.31
C ASN A 110 4.31 -8.49 20.54
N ARG A 111 4.81 -7.42 19.99
CA ARG A 111 4.13 -6.12 19.98
C ARG A 111 3.58 -5.86 18.60
N SER A 112 2.30 -5.62 18.53
CA SER A 112 1.63 -5.14 17.33
C SER A 112 1.18 -3.69 17.52
N THR A 113 1.36 -2.88 16.50
CA THR A 113 0.80 -1.55 16.44
C THR A 113 -0.26 -1.57 15.35
N GLU A 114 -1.47 -1.26 15.72
CA GLU A 114 -2.58 -1.17 14.78
C GLU A 114 -2.67 0.25 14.21
N TYR A 115 -3.05 0.32 12.95
CA TYR A 115 -3.31 1.55 12.23
C TYR A 115 -4.67 1.44 11.54
N GLN A 116 -5.34 2.55 11.39
CA GLN A 116 -6.61 2.62 10.69
C GLN A 116 -6.51 3.60 9.52
N TYR A 117 -7.02 3.18 8.39
CA TYR A 117 -7.30 4.04 7.25
C TYR A 117 -8.79 4.21 7.11
N GLN A 118 -9.23 5.45 7.05
CA GLN A 118 -10.62 5.82 6.91
C GLN A 118 -10.80 6.77 5.74
N ALA A 119 -11.78 6.49 4.92
CA ALA A 119 -12.20 7.35 3.83
C ALA A 119 -13.72 7.36 3.69
N GLU A 120 -14.26 8.50 3.38
CA GLU A 120 -15.69 8.69 3.14
C GLU A 120 -15.94 9.04 1.68
N LEU A 121 -17.05 8.57 1.14
CA LEU A 121 -17.53 8.91 -0.19
C LEU A 121 -16.54 8.65 -1.33
N LEU A 122 -15.72 7.60 -1.21
CA LEU A 122 -14.83 7.18 -2.29
C LEU A 122 -15.64 6.65 -3.48
N PRO A 123 -15.36 7.09 -4.71
CA PRO A 123 -15.94 6.51 -5.90
C PRO A 123 -15.66 5.00 -5.99
N GLU A 124 -16.64 4.24 -6.50
CA GLU A 124 -16.55 2.79 -6.65
C GLU A 124 -15.29 2.34 -7.41
N CYS A 125 -14.92 3.07 -8.47
CA CYS A 125 -13.72 2.76 -9.25
C CYS A 125 -12.43 2.88 -8.43
N ILE A 126 -12.31 3.91 -7.57
CA ILE A 126 -11.13 4.09 -6.70
C ILE A 126 -11.12 3.04 -5.61
N THR A 127 -12.29 2.69 -5.07
CA THR A 127 -12.44 1.64 -4.06
C THR A 127 -11.99 0.29 -4.61
N SER A 128 -12.45 -0.07 -5.80
CA SER A 128 -12.05 -1.32 -6.46
C SER A 128 -10.54 -1.36 -6.73
N GLU A 129 -9.98 -0.27 -7.25
CA GLU A 129 -8.55 -0.16 -7.49
C GLU A 129 -7.73 -0.28 -6.19
N LEU A 130 -8.20 0.33 -5.09
CA LEU A 130 -7.55 0.21 -3.79
C LEU A 130 -7.55 -1.24 -3.28
N TRP A 131 -8.67 -1.95 -3.41
CA TRP A 131 -8.76 -3.35 -3.01
C TRP A 131 -7.83 -4.24 -3.83
N ASP A 132 -7.84 -4.10 -5.15
CA ASP A 132 -6.93 -4.84 -6.03
C ASP A 132 -5.47 -4.58 -5.65
N PHE A 133 -5.15 -3.32 -5.37
CA PHE A 133 -3.82 -2.89 -4.95
C PHE A 133 -3.37 -3.53 -3.62
N LEU A 134 -4.27 -3.61 -2.63
CA LEU A 134 -3.99 -4.18 -1.32
C LEU A 134 -3.89 -5.70 -1.35
N LEU A 135 -4.68 -6.37 -2.20
CA LEU A 135 -4.74 -7.82 -2.26
C LEU A 135 -3.58 -8.45 -3.05
N PHE A 136 -3.04 -7.75 -4.04
CA PHE A 136 -2.01 -8.31 -4.92
C PHE A 136 -0.57 -7.95 -4.52
N GLY A 137 -0.38 -7.11 -3.51
CA GLY A 137 0.96 -6.73 -3.04
C GLY A 137 1.54 -7.72 -2.04
N ASP A 138 2.81 -8.09 -2.21
CA ASP A 138 3.55 -8.90 -1.22
C ASP A 138 3.91 -8.07 0.02
N GLU A 139 4.21 -6.79 -0.19
CA GLU A 139 4.49 -5.84 0.88
C GLU A 139 3.78 -4.52 0.60
N ILE A 140 3.10 -4.00 1.60
CA ILE A 140 2.40 -2.72 1.55
C ILE A 140 3.11 -1.73 2.46
N GLN A 141 3.44 -0.56 1.94
CA GLN A 141 3.96 0.56 2.71
C GLN A 141 3.01 1.74 2.62
N ILE A 142 2.74 2.38 3.74
CA ILE A 142 1.84 3.53 3.83
C ILE A 142 2.61 4.78 4.24
N SER A 143 2.31 5.89 3.56
CA SER A 143 2.84 7.22 3.89
C SER A 143 1.71 8.22 3.99
N ASP A 144 1.71 8.97 5.09
CA ASP A 144 0.76 10.04 5.39
C ASP A 144 1.51 11.33 5.74
N TYR A 145 1.15 12.43 5.06
CA TYR A 145 1.81 13.71 5.16
C TYR A 145 1.08 14.63 6.14
N ASN A 146 1.83 15.33 6.97
CA ASN A 146 1.31 16.34 7.88
C ASN A 146 1.76 17.74 7.47
N LYS A 147 0.84 18.55 6.97
CA LYS A 147 1.15 19.92 6.52
C LYS A 147 1.60 20.86 7.65
N ASN A 148 1.14 20.60 8.87
CA ASN A 148 1.49 21.47 9.99
C ASN A 148 2.98 21.39 10.34
N ASN A 149 3.58 20.23 10.14
CA ASN A 149 5.00 20.00 10.39
C ASN A 149 5.84 19.93 9.10
N HIS A 150 5.23 20.13 7.94
CA HIS A 150 5.86 19.99 6.63
C HIS A 150 6.65 18.69 6.47
N SER A 151 6.13 17.60 7.04
CA SER A 151 6.77 16.29 7.05
C SER A 151 5.75 15.16 6.95
N TYR A 152 6.24 13.97 6.63
CA TYR A 152 5.41 12.79 6.74
C TYR A 152 5.23 12.42 8.22
N LYS A 153 4.00 12.33 8.69
CA LYS A 153 3.67 11.78 10.01
C LYS A 153 4.02 10.29 10.05
N TYR A 154 3.73 9.61 8.97
CA TYR A 154 4.12 8.24 8.70
C TYR A 154 4.81 8.22 7.33
N ASP A 155 6.05 7.74 7.29
CA ASP A 155 6.80 7.63 6.05
C ASP A 155 7.19 6.17 5.80
N ARG A 156 6.60 5.58 4.77
CA ARG A 156 6.88 4.21 4.33
C ARG A 156 6.81 3.17 5.44
N ILE A 157 5.75 3.25 6.24
CA ILE A 157 5.51 2.23 7.26
C ILE A 157 5.07 0.96 6.56
N SER A 158 5.84 -0.12 6.71
CA SER A 158 5.47 -1.45 6.26
C SER A 158 4.34 -1.98 7.13
N VAL A 159 3.25 -2.37 6.51
CA VAL A 159 2.03 -2.82 7.19
C VAL A 159 1.45 -4.03 6.50
N LYS A 160 0.65 -4.78 7.26
CA LYS A 160 -0.16 -5.89 6.78
C LYS A 160 -1.63 -5.57 7.01
N LEU A 161 -2.46 -5.83 6.02
CA LEU A 161 -3.91 -5.74 6.19
C LEU A 161 -4.38 -6.88 7.11
N GLU A 162 -5.01 -6.53 8.22
CA GLU A 162 -5.47 -7.52 9.23
C GLU A 162 -6.95 -7.85 9.08
N ASP A 163 -7.76 -6.83 8.90
CA ASP A 163 -9.20 -7.00 8.77
C ASP A 163 -9.74 -6.09 7.67
N ASN A 164 -10.73 -6.60 6.99
CA ASN A 164 -11.42 -5.89 5.92
C ASN A 164 -12.27 -4.76 6.47
N GLY A 165 -12.25 -4.49 7.76
CA GLY A 165 -13.10 -3.45 8.41
C GLY A 165 -14.29 -3.08 7.57
N GLY A 166 -15.26 -2.82 7.38
CA GLY A 166 -16.38 -2.65 6.47
C GLY A 166 -16.08 -1.72 5.31
N THR A 167 -16.40 -2.17 4.14
CA THR A 167 -16.64 -1.30 3.00
C THR A 167 -18.15 -1.21 2.81
N GLU A 168 -18.71 -0.05 3.10
CA GLU A 168 -20.14 0.19 2.94
C GLU A 168 -20.40 0.92 1.62
N PHE A 169 -20.98 0.22 0.66
CA PHE A 169 -21.38 0.82 -0.60
C PHE A 169 -22.77 1.46 -0.51
N SER A 170 -22.87 2.69 -0.94
CA SER A 170 -24.17 3.33 -1.21
C SER A 170 -24.58 3.05 -2.66
N SER A 171 -25.61 2.25 -2.83
CA SER A 171 -26.17 1.94 -4.16
C SER A 171 -26.72 3.17 -4.90
N LEU A 172 -27.08 4.22 -4.18
CA LEU A 172 -27.63 5.44 -4.75
C LEU A 172 -26.56 6.38 -5.31
N THR A 173 -25.39 6.45 -4.65
CA THR A 173 -24.35 7.42 -4.99
C THR A 173 -23.14 6.79 -5.67
N ARG A 174 -23.05 5.46 -5.72
CA ARG A 174 -21.88 4.69 -6.17
C ARG A 174 -20.59 5.09 -5.44
N ASN A 175 -20.72 5.49 -4.19
CA ASN A 175 -19.61 5.82 -3.32
C ASN A 175 -19.53 4.82 -2.18
N ALA A 176 -18.36 4.63 -1.65
CA ALA A 176 -18.09 3.77 -0.51
C ALA A 176 -17.50 4.52 0.67
N ASN A 177 -17.90 4.13 1.87
CA ASN A 177 -17.15 4.44 3.09
C ASN A 177 -16.25 3.25 3.39
N ILE A 178 -14.97 3.52 3.62
CA ILE A 178 -13.96 2.50 3.87
C ILE A 178 -13.35 2.72 5.24
N ASN A 179 -13.23 1.63 5.98
CA ASN A 179 -12.47 1.57 7.22
C ASN A 179 -11.61 0.29 7.20
N LEU A 180 -10.30 0.45 7.05
CA LEU A 180 -9.34 -0.64 6.98
C LEU A 180 -8.42 -0.62 8.19
N THR A 181 -8.17 -1.80 8.75
CA THR A 181 -7.23 -2.00 9.85
C THR A 181 -5.96 -2.67 9.33
N PHE A 182 -4.84 -2.08 9.68
CA PHE A 182 -3.51 -2.58 9.35
C PHE A 182 -2.71 -2.81 10.61
N SER A 183 -1.82 -3.77 10.58
CA SER A 183 -0.86 -3.98 11.65
C SER A 183 0.58 -3.84 11.17
N ASN A 184 1.43 -3.41 12.10
CA ASN A 184 2.88 -3.54 11.98
C ASN A 184 3.35 -4.39 13.16
N ARG A 185 3.71 -5.64 12.89
CA ARG A 185 4.15 -6.59 13.91
C ARG A 185 5.66 -6.55 14.06
N ILE A 186 6.11 -6.19 15.25
CA ILE A 186 7.52 -6.29 15.65
C ILE A 186 7.67 -7.55 16.50
N GLU A 187 8.30 -8.58 15.97
CA GLU A 187 8.64 -9.79 16.71
C GLU A 187 9.98 -9.59 17.43
N ASN A 188 9.96 -9.52 18.75
CA ASN A 188 11.14 -9.55 19.58
C ASN A 188 11.31 -10.96 20.16
N ASN A 189 11.95 -11.83 19.42
CA ASN A 189 12.36 -13.14 19.92
C ASN A 189 13.63 -12.98 20.80
N ARG A 190 13.44 -12.91 22.11
CA ARG A 190 14.57 -13.11 23.04
C ARG A 190 14.94 -14.59 23.05
N LYS A 191 15.98 -14.97 22.33
CA LYS A 191 16.61 -16.27 22.55
C LYS A 191 17.19 -16.29 23.96
N ILE A 192 16.61 -17.11 24.82
CA ILE A 192 17.18 -17.41 26.12
C ILE A 192 18.22 -18.52 25.87
N ASN A 193 19.49 -18.14 25.90
CA ASN A 193 20.54 -19.14 26.01
C ASN A 193 20.41 -19.81 27.39
N CYS A 194 20.01 -21.08 27.38
CA CYS A 194 20.09 -21.96 28.56
C CYS A 194 21.53 -22.35 28.82
#